data_bd60264f904264316752514b5e72b77e
#
_entry.id   bd60264f904264316752514b5e72b77e
#
_cell.length_a   1.000
_cell.length_b   1.000
_cell.length_c   1.000
_cell.angle_alpha   90.00
_cell.angle_beta   90.00
_cell.angle_gamma   90.00
#
_symmetry.space_group_name_H-M   'P 1'
#
loop_
_entity.id
_entity.type
_entity.pdbx_description
1 polymer ?
#
loop_
_entity_poly.entity_id
_entity_poly.type
_entity_poly.pdbx_seq_one_letter_code
_entity_poly.pdbx_strand_id
1 'polypeptide(L)'
;MILWDTLTDGRFRPAEIRFVLAHEIGHLARNHIWKSVAWYALFAFPGAFLIARLTRRRGGMADPRAVPLSLFVLVTLSLLARPVQNAITRHLEKEADWMALETTHDPAAARTLFHRFTTTTLDEPNPSTFEYLLLENHPTIAQRIAMANAWEKRQATSAAQSP
;
A
#
# COMPACT_ATOMS: atom_id res chain seq x y z
N MET A 1 0.60 6.99 -15.72
CA MET A 1 1.06 7.54 -14.45
C MET A 1 0.48 8.94 -14.33
N ILE A 2 -0.23 9.26 -13.26
CA ILE A 2 -0.82 10.58 -13.02
C ILE A 2 -0.04 11.17 -11.85
N LEU A 3 0.63 12.30 -12.06
CA LEU A 3 1.22 13.09 -10.99
C LEU A 3 0.18 14.08 -10.50
N TRP A 4 0.02 14.16 -9.19
CA TRP A 4 -0.82 15.17 -8.59
C TRP A 4 -0.19 16.55 -8.78
N ASP A 5 -0.96 17.55 -9.10
CA ASP A 5 -0.52 18.95 -9.23
C ASP A 5 0.14 19.47 -7.94
N THR A 6 -0.31 18.98 -6.78
CA THR A 6 0.29 19.26 -5.48
C THR A 6 1.75 18.79 -5.35
N LEU A 7 2.19 17.84 -6.18
CA LEU A 7 3.59 17.38 -6.19
C LEU A 7 4.49 18.36 -6.95
N THR A 8 3.93 19.15 -7.86
CA THR A 8 4.66 20.06 -8.75
C THR A 8 4.47 21.54 -8.40
N ASP A 9 3.70 21.88 -7.38
CA ASP A 9 3.40 23.26 -6.96
C ASP A 9 4.53 23.95 -6.16
N GLY A 10 5.70 23.33 -6.05
CA GLY A 10 6.87 23.87 -5.37
C GLY A 10 7.01 23.45 -3.90
N ARG A 11 6.06 22.68 -3.35
CA ARG A 11 6.15 22.18 -1.97
C ARG A 11 7.21 21.09 -1.80
N PHE A 12 7.52 20.35 -2.86
CA PHE A 12 8.46 19.23 -2.85
C PHE A 12 9.75 19.59 -3.62
N ARG A 13 10.87 19.10 -3.12
CA ARG A 13 12.17 19.27 -3.79
C ARG A 13 12.27 18.35 -5.01
N PRO A 14 13.04 18.71 -6.05
CA PRO A 14 13.21 17.84 -7.22
C PRO A 14 13.69 16.42 -6.90
N ALA A 15 14.51 16.25 -5.85
CA ALA A 15 14.97 14.94 -5.40
C ALA A 15 13.83 14.10 -4.78
N GLU A 16 12.94 14.74 -4.00
CA GLU A 16 11.75 14.10 -3.44
C GLU A 16 10.78 13.66 -4.55
N ILE A 17 10.57 14.51 -5.56
CA ILE A 17 9.75 14.18 -6.74
C ILE A 17 10.35 13.01 -7.51
N ARG A 18 11.68 12.98 -7.70
CA ARG A 18 12.35 11.82 -8.34
C ARG A 18 12.15 10.53 -7.55
N PHE A 19 12.18 10.60 -6.23
CA PHE A 19 11.92 9.42 -5.38
C PHE A 19 10.48 8.91 -5.57
N VAL A 20 9.47 9.80 -5.58
CA VAL A 20 8.08 9.43 -5.85
C VAL A 20 7.95 8.80 -7.24
N LEU A 21 8.57 9.39 -8.26
CA LEU A 21 8.54 8.84 -9.62
C LEU A 21 9.15 7.43 -9.68
N ALA A 22 10.29 7.22 -9.01
CA ALA A 22 10.94 5.91 -8.94
C ALA A 22 10.08 4.87 -8.20
N HIS A 23 9.36 5.29 -7.15
CA HIS A 23 8.40 4.45 -6.43
C HIS A 23 7.25 4.02 -7.34
N GLU A 24 6.64 4.94 -8.09
CA GLU A 24 5.57 4.63 -9.06
C GLU A 24 6.05 3.69 -10.18
N ILE A 25 7.26 3.93 -10.69
CA ILE A 25 7.88 3.02 -11.66
C ILE A 25 8.11 1.64 -11.03
N GLY A 26 8.46 1.60 -9.74
CA GLY A 26 8.60 0.36 -8.97
C GLY A 26 7.33 -0.48 -8.99
N HIS A 27 6.16 0.12 -8.81
CA HIS A 27 4.88 -0.59 -8.92
C HIS A 27 4.68 -1.22 -10.30
N LEU A 28 5.01 -0.51 -11.36
CA LEU A 28 4.91 -1.03 -12.73
C LEU A 28 5.90 -2.16 -12.99
N ALA A 29 7.17 -1.95 -12.64
CA ALA A 29 8.26 -2.91 -12.86
C ALA A 29 8.05 -4.23 -12.11
N ARG A 30 7.43 -4.18 -10.93
CA ARG A 30 7.12 -5.34 -10.09
C ARG A 30 5.74 -5.95 -10.36
N ASN A 31 5.00 -5.45 -11.36
CA ASN A 31 3.66 -5.91 -11.72
C ASN A 31 2.66 -5.88 -10.54
N HIS A 32 2.75 -4.86 -9.66
CA HIS A 32 1.93 -4.77 -8.46
C HIS A 32 0.43 -4.70 -8.79
N ILE A 33 0.04 -4.10 -9.92
CA ILE A 33 -1.35 -4.05 -10.38
C ILE A 33 -1.88 -5.49 -10.58
N TRP A 34 -1.14 -6.34 -11.29
CA TRP A 34 -1.58 -7.71 -11.53
C TRP A 34 -1.55 -8.58 -10.29
N LYS A 35 -0.56 -8.38 -9.39
CA LYS A 35 -0.55 -9.03 -8.08
C LYS A 35 -1.78 -8.64 -7.27
N SER A 36 -2.15 -7.37 -7.24
CA SER A 36 -3.33 -6.87 -6.53
C SER A 36 -4.63 -7.42 -7.12
N VAL A 37 -4.74 -7.49 -8.46
CA VAL A 37 -5.89 -8.11 -9.14
C VAL A 37 -6.01 -9.59 -8.78
N ALA A 38 -4.90 -10.34 -8.76
CA ALA A 38 -4.88 -11.75 -8.39
C ALA A 38 -5.32 -11.96 -6.93
N TRP A 39 -4.82 -11.14 -5.99
CA TRP A 39 -5.24 -11.18 -4.59
C TRP A 39 -6.73 -10.84 -4.45
N TYR A 40 -7.18 -9.79 -5.14
CA TYR A 40 -8.60 -9.43 -5.13
C TYR A 40 -9.47 -10.59 -5.63
N ALA A 41 -9.13 -11.22 -6.75
CA ALA A 41 -9.85 -12.37 -7.28
C ALA A 41 -9.87 -13.54 -6.27
N LEU A 42 -8.74 -13.82 -5.61
CA LEU A 42 -8.64 -14.88 -4.61
C LEU A 42 -9.65 -14.70 -3.45
N PHE A 43 -9.93 -13.46 -3.04
CA PHE A 43 -10.93 -13.17 -2.02
C PHE A 43 -12.35 -13.04 -2.59
N ALA A 44 -12.51 -12.49 -3.79
CA ALA A 44 -13.82 -12.22 -4.39
C ALA A 44 -14.59 -13.51 -4.73
N PHE A 45 -13.92 -14.54 -5.26
CA PHE A 45 -14.59 -15.79 -5.63
C PHE A 45 -15.20 -16.52 -4.43
N PRO A 46 -14.47 -16.80 -3.34
CA PRO A 46 -15.06 -17.39 -2.13
C PRO A 46 -16.15 -16.52 -1.52
N GLY A 47 -15.96 -15.19 -1.54
CA GLY A 47 -16.96 -14.23 -1.06
C GLY A 47 -18.27 -14.30 -1.85
N ALA A 48 -18.18 -14.27 -3.17
CA ALA A 48 -19.34 -14.39 -4.06
C ALA A 48 -20.06 -15.75 -3.87
N PHE A 49 -19.28 -16.84 -3.76
CA PHE A 49 -19.82 -18.17 -3.47
C PHE A 49 -20.58 -18.19 -2.15
N LEU A 50 -20.02 -17.60 -1.09
CA LEU A 50 -20.67 -17.55 0.21
C LEU A 50 -21.98 -16.73 0.17
N ILE A 51 -21.97 -15.57 -0.50
CA ILE A 51 -23.17 -14.75 -0.71
C ILE A 51 -24.23 -15.58 -1.43
N ALA A 52 -23.88 -16.21 -2.54
CA ALA A 52 -24.80 -17.06 -3.31
C ALA A 52 -25.38 -18.19 -2.44
N ARG A 53 -24.55 -18.83 -1.60
CA ARG A 53 -24.97 -19.91 -0.71
C ARG A 53 -25.94 -19.45 0.38
N LEU A 54 -25.66 -18.29 1.00
CA LEU A 54 -26.47 -17.76 2.09
C LEU A 54 -27.82 -17.20 1.60
N THR A 55 -27.88 -16.65 0.39
CA THR A 55 -29.11 -16.06 -0.18
C THR A 55 -30.05 -17.11 -0.76
N ARG A 56 -29.62 -18.35 -1.00
CA ARG A 56 -30.45 -19.40 -1.64
C ARG A 56 -31.85 -19.55 -1.03
N ARG A 57 -31.96 -19.51 0.30
CA ARG A 57 -33.25 -19.63 1.01
C ARG A 57 -34.15 -18.41 0.87
N ARG A 58 -33.66 -17.32 0.27
CA ARG A 58 -34.37 -16.06 0.04
C ARG A 58 -34.60 -15.78 -1.44
N GLY A 59 -34.70 -16.82 -2.26
CA GLY A 59 -34.90 -16.69 -3.70
C GLY A 59 -33.61 -16.59 -4.52
N GLY A 60 -32.42 -16.61 -3.86
CA GLY A 60 -31.13 -16.50 -4.51
C GLY A 60 -30.75 -15.04 -4.84
N MET A 61 -29.60 -14.85 -5.47
CA MET A 61 -29.03 -13.53 -5.76
C MET A 61 -29.87 -12.71 -6.78
N ALA A 62 -30.75 -13.37 -7.55
CA ALA A 62 -31.62 -12.68 -8.52
C ALA A 62 -32.89 -12.10 -7.86
N ASP A 63 -33.22 -12.48 -6.63
CA ASP A 63 -34.40 -11.97 -5.92
C ASP A 63 -34.04 -10.69 -5.16
N PRO A 64 -34.77 -9.57 -5.36
CA PRO A 64 -34.53 -8.33 -4.63
C PRO A 64 -34.54 -8.49 -3.10
N ARG A 65 -35.29 -9.44 -2.57
CA ARG A 65 -35.32 -9.76 -1.13
C ARG A 65 -34.00 -10.27 -0.58
N ALA A 66 -33.09 -10.73 -1.44
CA ALA A 66 -31.75 -11.17 -1.03
C ALA A 66 -30.75 -10.00 -0.87
N VAL A 67 -31.05 -8.80 -1.42
CA VAL A 67 -30.13 -7.65 -1.45
C VAL A 67 -29.63 -7.24 -0.06
N PRO A 68 -30.48 -7.06 0.98
CA PRO A 68 -30.00 -6.66 2.29
C PRO A 68 -29.01 -7.66 2.90
N LEU A 69 -29.31 -8.97 2.75
CA LEU A 69 -28.42 -10.03 3.24
C LEU A 69 -27.11 -10.05 2.43
N SER A 70 -27.17 -9.90 1.11
CA SER A 70 -25.99 -9.85 0.26
C SER A 70 -25.06 -8.70 0.65
N LEU A 71 -25.60 -7.50 0.85
CA LEU A 71 -24.84 -6.33 1.30
C LEU A 71 -24.25 -6.53 2.69
N PHE A 72 -25.02 -7.07 3.63
CA PHE A 72 -24.53 -7.34 4.97
C PHE A 72 -23.34 -8.31 4.94
N VAL A 73 -23.46 -9.41 4.20
CA VAL A 73 -22.37 -10.41 4.07
C VAL A 73 -21.17 -9.78 3.37
N LEU A 74 -21.39 -9.03 2.29
CA LEU A 74 -20.32 -8.36 1.56
C LEU A 74 -19.54 -7.40 2.46
N VAL A 75 -20.22 -6.53 3.20
CA VAL A 75 -19.59 -5.58 4.12
C VAL A 75 -18.83 -6.32 5.22
N THR A 76 -19.44 -7.34 5.82
CA THR A 76 -18.81 -8.13 6.87
C THR A 76 -17.53 -8.81 6.36
N LEU A 77 -17.59 -9.48 5.21
CA LEU A 77 -16.42 -10.13 4.61
C LEU A 77 -15.33 -9.11 4.24
N SER A 78 -15.72 -7.94 3.72
CA SER A 78 -14.77 -6.87 3.40
C SER A 78 -14.05 -6.36 4.64
N LEU A 79 -14.75 -6.17 5.76
CA LEU A 79 -14.15 -5.76 7.02
C LEU A 79 -13.20 -6.84 7.58
N LEU A 80 -13.62 -8.11 7.55
CA LEU A 80 -12.78 -9.23 8.03
C LEU A 80 -11.54 -9.45 7.16
N ALA A 81 -11.62 -9.16 5.85
CA ALA A 81 -10.48 -9.28 4.93
C ALA A 81 -9.49 -8.11 5.02
N ARG A 82 -9.89 -6.96 5.57
CA ARG A 82 -9.06 -5.73 5.61
C ARG A 82 -7.66 -5.94 6.18
N PRO A 83 -7.45 -6.57 7.33
CA PRO A 83 -6.11 -6.74 7.88
C PRO A 83 -5.16 -7.47 6.93
N VAL A 84 -5.68 -8.48 6.23
CA VAL A 84 -4.89 -9.26 5.27
C VAL A 84 -4.62 -8.45 4.01
N GLN A 85 -5.63 -7.77 3.47
CA GLN A 85 -5.48 -6.90 2.30
C GLN A 85 -4.48 -5.76 2.58
N ASN A 86 -4.59 -5.10 3.73
CA ASN A 86 -3.66 -4.06 4.13
C ASN A 86 -2.23 -4.60 4.30
N ALA A 87 -2.06 -5.80 4.87
CA ALA A 87 -0.74 -6.43 4.98
C ALA A 87 -0.10 -6.71 3.62
N ILE A 88 -0.90 -7.18 2.64
CA ILE A 88 -0.46 -7.41 1.26
C ILE A 88 -0.05 -6.07 0.62
N THR A 89 -0.89 -5.06 0.71
CA THR A 89 -0.61 -3.74 0.14
C THR A 89 0.66 -3.14 0.74
N ARG A 90 0.80 -3.15 2.08
CA ARG A 90 2.02 -2.69 2.75
C ARG A 90 3.28 -3.44 2.30
N HIS A 91 3.17 -4.72 1.94
CA HIS A 91 4.30 -5.47 1.39
C HIS A 91 4.69 -4.94 0.00
N LEU A 92 3.71 -4.72 -0.88
CA LEU A 92 3.95 -4.15 -2.22
C LEU A 92 4.51 -2.73 -2.15
N GLU A 93 4.03 -1.91 -1.22
CA GLU A 93 4.57 -0.56 -0.95
C GLU A 93 6.04 -0.60 -0.51
N LYS A 94 6.40 -1.56 0.37
CA LYS A 94 7.80 -1.76 0.78
C LYS A 94 8.69 -2.17 -0.39
N GLU A 95 8.21 -3.03 -1.29
CA GLU A 95 8.94 -3.38 -2.51
C GLU A 95 9.17 -2.15 -3.41
N ALA A 96 8.16 -1.30 -3.56
CA ALA A 96 8.25 -0.08 -4.37
C ALA A 96 9.22 0.95 -3.74
N ASP A 97 9.13 1.18 -2.43
CA ASP A 97 10.06 2.04 -1.70
C ASP A 97 11.52 1.56 -1.81
N TRP A 98 11.73 0.25 -1.65
CA TRP A 98 13.06 -0.33 -1.78
C TRP A 98 13.61 -0.13 -3.19
N MET A 99 12.79 -0.35 -4.22
CA MET A 99 13.19 -0.13 -5.60
C MET A 99 13.47 1.35 -5.89
N ALA A 100 12.71 2.27 -5.29
CA ALA A 100 12.98 3.70 -5.39
C ALA A 100 14.34 4.07 -4.79
N LEU A 101 14.71 3.50 -3.63
CA LEU A 101 16.04 3.67 -3.02
C LEU A 101 17.14 3.12 -3.93
N GLU A 102 16.96 1.93 -4.52
CA GLU A 102 17.94 1.33 -5.44
C GLU A 102 18.07 2.10 -6.76
N THR A 103 17.01 2.79 -7.19
CA THR A 103 17.02 3.56 -8.44
C THR A 103 17.59 4.96 -8.25
N THR A 104 17.23 5.62 -7.15
CA THR A 104 17.62 7.03 -6.90
C THR A 104 18.95 7.17 -6.18
N HIS A 105 19.36 6.17 -5.40
CA HIS A 105 20.54 6.20 -4.52
C HIS A 105 20.53 7.41 -3.56
N ASP A 106 19.33 7.91 -3.22
CA ASP A 106 19.15 9.11 -2.39
C ASP A 106 18.26 8.84 -1.17
N PRO A 107 18.80 8.15 -0.14
CA PRO A 107 18.06 7.90 1.10
C PRO A 107 17.73 9.19 1.88
N ALA A 108 18.49 10.27 1.64
CA ALA A 108 18.21 11.56 2.26
C ALA A 108 16.93 12.19 1.71
N ALA A 109 16.73 12.14 0.38
CA ALA A 109 15.49 12.57 -0.25
C ALA A 109 14.28 11.75 0.23
N ALA A 110 14.43 10.43 0.37
CA ALA A 110 13.39 9.58 0.93
C ALA A 110 12.99 10.01 2.34
N ARG A 111 13.96 10.20 3.25
CA ARG A 111 13.70 10.66 4.62
C ARG A 111 13.00 12.01 4.66
N THR A 112 13.48 12.98 3.89
CA THR A 112 12.86 14.32 3.88
C THR A 112 11.45 14.30 3.30
N LEU A 113 11.20 13.50 2.27
CA LEU A 113 9.87 13.27 1.72
C LEU A 113 8.91 12.72 2.79
N PHE A 114 9.30 11.64 3.47
CA PHE A 114 8.45 11.00 4.48
C PHE A 114 8.20 11.90 5.68
N HIS A 115 9.19 12.67 6.13
CA HIS A 115 8.95 13.70 7.14
C HIS A 115 7.98 14.79 6.65
N ARG A 116 8.04 15.15 5.37
CA ARG A 116 7.11 16.15 4.82
C ARG A 116 5.67 15.63 4.79
N PHE A 117 5.45 14.35 4.56
CA PHE A 117 4.12 13.75 4.60
C PHE A 117 3.46 13.90 5.98
N THR A 118 4.19 13.85 7.09
CA THR A 118 3.61 14.09 8.42
C THR A 118 3.01 15.49 8.58
N THR A 119 3.52 16.47 7.84
CA THR A 119 3.07 17.87 7.93
C THR A 119 2.12 18.28 6.82
N THR A 120 2.18 17.64 5.65
CA THR A 120 1.36 18.00 4.48
C THR A 120 0.11 17.16 4.34
N THR A 121 0.17 15.88 4.67
CA THR A 121 -0.97 14.95 4.61
C THR A 121 -1.53 14.61 5.98
N LEU A 122 -0.91 15.12 7.06
CA LEU A 122 -1.27 14.84 8.45
C LEU A 122 -1.25 13.35 8.80
N ASP A 123 -0.39 12.59 8.10
CA ASP A 123 -0.22 11.16 8.35
C ASP A 123 0.34 10.94 9.76
N GLU A 124 -0.32 10.07 10.53
CA GLU A 124 0.14 9.68 11.86
C GLU A 124 1.43 8.84 11.73
N PRO A 125 2.58 9.33 12.26
CA PRO A 125 3.85 8.62 12.10
C PRO A 125 3.89 7.25 12.77
N ASN A 126 3.08 7.06 13.82
CA ASN A 126 3.03 5.85 14.62
C ASN A 126 1.59 5.53 15.06
N PRO A 127 0.71 5.12 14.14
CA PRO A 127 -0.68 4.82 14.43
C PRO A 127 -0.81 3.67 15.45
N SER A 128 -1.94 3.61 16.15
CA SER A 128 -2.24 2.49 17.05
C SER A 128 -2.26 1.16 16.28
N THR A 129 -2.04 0.03 16.96
CA THR A 129 -2.07 -1.30 16.33
C THR A 129 -3.39 -1.56 15.61
N PHE A 130 -4.49 -1.08 16.15
CA PHE A 130 -5.82 -1.22 15.55
C PHE A 130 -5.94 -0.44 14.24
N GLU A 131 -5.53 0.83 14.24
CA GLU A 131 -5.48 1.67 13.04
C GLU A 131 -4.56 1.07 11.98
N TYR A 132 -3.35 0.68 12.38
CA TYR A 132 -2.38 0.06 11.48
C TYR A 132 -2.91 -1.19 10.79
N LEU A 133 -3.63 -2.05 11.51
CA LEU A 133 -4.15 -3.29 10.94
C LEU A 133 -5.36 -3.06 10.03
N LEU A 134 -6.27 -2.16 10.41
CA LEU A 134 -7.56 -2.00 9.74
C LEU A 134 -7.63 -0.85 8.75
N LEU A 135 -6.89 0.24 8.99
CA LEU A 135 -7.02 1.47 8.22
C LEU A 135 -5.80 1.75 7.35
N GLU A 136 -4.59 1.37 7.81
CA GLU A 136 -3.36 1.70 7.11
C GLU A 136 -3.02 0.67 6.02
N ASN A 137 -3.04 1.11 4.78
CA ASN A 137 -2.63 0.32 3.62
C ASN A 137 -1.17 0.62 3.18
N HIS A 138 -0.52 1.63 3.77
CA HIS A 138 0.89 1.95 3.60
C HIS A 138 1.71 1.57 4.84
N PRO A 139 3.02 1.32 4.70
CA PRO A 139 3.92 1.26 5.85
C PRO A 139 3.91 2.59 6.59
N THR A 140 4.06 2.57 7.92
CA THR A 140 4.11 3.82 8.69
C THR A 140 5.30 4.68 8.24
N ILE A 141 5.19 5.99 8.43
CA ILE A 141 6.28 6.93 8.13
C ILE A 141 7.56 6.51 8.85
N ALA A 142 7.46 6.08 10.11
CA ALA A 142 8.60 5.56 10.88
C ALA A 142 9.25 4.33 10.21
N GLN A 143 8.45 3.39 9.70
CA GLN A 143 8.95 2.21 8.99
C GLN A 143 9.65 2.57 7.68
N ARG A 144 9.10 3.54 6.92
CA ARG A 144 9.67 3.99 5.65
C ARG A 144 11.01 4.72 5.87
N ILE A 145 11.11 5.56 6.91
CA ILE A 145 12.38 6.21 7.31
C ILE A 145 13.41 5.17 7.78
N ALA A 146 12.98 4.18 8.59
CA ALA A 146 13.87 3.11 9.03
C ALA A 146 14.40 2.28 7.84
N MET A 147 13.59 2.06 6.81
CA MET A 147 14.01 1.39 5.58
C MET A 147 15.07 2.19 4.83
N ALA A 148 14.93 3.49 4.68
CA ALA A 148 15.93 4.35 4.06
C ALA A 148 17.27 4.31 4.81
N ASN A 149 17.23 4.32 6.14
CA ASN A 149 18.42 4.17 6.99
C ASN A 149 19.08 2.79 6.86
N ALA A 150 18.27 1.73 6.78
CA ALA A 150 18.79 0.37 6.61
C ALA A 150 19.45 0.19 5.23
N TRP A 151 18.86 0.76 4.18
CA TRP A 151 19.43 0.76 2.84
C TRP A 151 20.78 1.48 2.81
N GLU A 152 20.89 2.68 3.39
CA GLU A 152 22.12 3.46 3.47
C GLU A 152 23.25 2.69 4.19
N LYS A 153 22.94 2.06 5.34
CA LYS A 153 23.90 1.22 6.06
C LYS A 153 24.38 0.04 5.22
N ARG A 154 23.48 -0.62 4.48
CA ARG A 154 23.84 -1.74 3.60
C ARG A 154 24.82 -1.30 2.52
N GLN A 155 24.58 -0.14 1.88
CA GLN A 155 25.48 0.39 0.86
C GLN A 155 26.87 0.72 1.42
N ALA A 156 26.93 1.34 2.60
CA ALA A 156 28.19 1.65 3.27
C ALA A 156 28.99 0.37 3.59
N THR A 157 28.31 -0.69 4.07
CA THR A 157 28.95 -1.97 4.37
C THR A 157 29.47 -2.65 3.10
N SER A 158 28.69 -2.63 2.01
CA SER A 158 29.09 -3.21 0.73
C SER A 158 30.30 -2.49 0.13
N ALA A 159 30.34 -1.15 0.22
CA ALA A 159 31.46 -0.35 -0.25
C ALA A 159 32.75 -0.63 0.56
N ALA A 160 32.64 -0.84 1.88
CA ALA A 160 33.79 -1.16 2.74
C ALA A 160 34.36 -2.58 2.53
N GLN A 161 33.60 -3.48 1.90
CA GLN A 161 33.99 -4.87 1.60
C GLN A 161 34.46 -5.07 0.16
N SER A 162 34.36 -4.04 -0.68
CA SER A 162 34.91 -4.09 -2.04
C SER A 162 36.41 -3.79 -1.98
N PRO A 163 37.28 -4.70 -2.49
CA PRO A 163 38.73 -4.56 -2.44
C PRO A 163 39.26 -3.40 -3.31
#